data_c0644604dfb3a33cf12d8bd597d1a11d
#
_entry.id   c0644604dfb3a33cf12d8bd597d1a11d
#
_cell.length_a   1.000
_cell.length_b   1.000
_cell.length_c   1.000
_cell.angle_alpha   90.00
_cell.angle_beta   90.00
_cell.angle_gamma   90.00
#
_symmetry.space_group_name_H-M   'P 1'
#
loop_
_entity.id
_entity.type
_entity.pdbx_description
1 polymer ?
#
loop_
_entity_poly.entity_id
_entity_poly.type
_entity_poly.pdbx_seq_one_letter_code
_entity_poly.pdbx_strand_id
1 'polypeptide(L)' 'MTKDEHRTVSRMAKLGGSFARHLALLYINATETDRELIRSTWPDVWELYSKKEQ' A
#
# COMPACT_ATOMS: atom_id res chain seq x y z
N MET A 1 11.35 1.53 -3.99
CA MET A 1 10.38 1.81 -2.93
C MET A 1 11.09 2.32 -1.69
N THR A 2 10.51 3.33 -1.06
CA THR A 2 11.10 3.85 0.16
C THR A 2 10.79 2.90 1.31
N LYS A 3 11.46 3.14 2.44
CA LYS A 3 11.20 2.37 3.63
C LYS A 3 9.76 2.49 4.09
N ASP A 4 9.22 3.69 4.01
CA ASP A 4 7.85 3.92 4.43
C ASP A 4 6.87 3.22 3.52
N GLU A 5 7.12 3.24 2.22
CA GLU A 5 6.28 2.53 1.28
C GLU A 5 6.31 1.04 1.56
N HIS A 6 7.50 0.54 1.80
CA HIS A 6 7.66 -0.89 2.06
C HIS A 6 6.88 -1.31 3.31
N ARG A 7 6.94 -0.48 4.34
CA ARG A 7 6.23 -0.76 5.57
C ARG A 7 4.72 -0.76 5.36
N THR A 8 4.23 0.23 4.61
CA THR A 8 2.80 0.32 4.33
C THR A 8 2.31 -0.90 3.57
N VAL A 9 3.04 -1.27 2.53
CA VAL A 9 2.66 -2.41 1.71
C VAL A 9 2.69 -3.69 2.52
N SER A 10 3.67 -3.81 3.40
CA SER A 10 3.79 -4.97 4.26
C SER A 10 2.59 -5.10 5.18
N ARG A 11 2.15 -3.98 5.73
CA ARG A 11 0.97 -3.99 6.59
C ARG A 11 -0.28 -4.34 5.83
N MET A 12 -0.41 -3.81 4.61
CA MET A 12 -1.56 -4.15 3.79
C MET A 12 -1.62 -5.64 3.54
N ALA A 13 -0.48 -6.24 3.28
CA ALA A 13 -0.42 -7.66 2.99
C ALA A 13 -0.72 -8.52 4.20
N LYS A 14 -0.29 -8.07 5.37
CA LYS A 14 -0.43 -8.86 6.58
C LYS A 14 -1.73 -8.60 7.33
N LEU A 15 -2.11 -7.35 7.43
CA LEU A 15 -3.22 -6.96 8.27
C LEU A 15 -4.50 -6.67 7.51
N GLY A 16 -4.39 -6.39 6.23
CA GLY A 16 -5.55 -6.09 5.44
C GLY A 16 -6.31 -7.33 5.04
N GLY A 17 -7.53 -7.15 4.61
CA GLY A 17 -8.31 -8.27 4.09
C GLY A 17 -7.89 -8.57 2.67
N SER A 18 -8.74 -9.31 1.96
CA SER A 18 -8.43 -9.71 0.59
C SER A 18 -8.09 -8.54 -0.30
N PHE A 19 -8.87 -7.49 -0.20
CA PHE A 19 -8.67 -6.34 -1.08
C PHE A 19 -7.31 -5.70 -0.84
N ALA A 20 -7.00 -5.42 0.41
CA ALA A 20 -5.73 -4.76 0.71
C ALA A 20 -4.54 -5.64 0.36
N ARG A 21 -4.69 -6.93 0.55
CA ARG A 21 -3.62 -7.85 0.23
C ARG A 21 -3.34 -7.86 -1.27
N HIS A 22 -4.41 -7.90 -2.08
CA HIS A 22 -4.25 -7.89 -3.52
C HIS A 22 -3.70 -6.55 -4.00
N LEU A 23 -4.12 -5.48 -3.35
CA LEU A 23 -3.62 -4.16 -3.69
C LEU A 23 -2.12 -4.05 -3.39
N ALA A 24 -1.69 -4.66 -2.30
CA ALA A 24 -0.27 -4.67 -1.96
C ALA A 24 0.53 -5.41 -3.02
N LEU A 25 0.03 -6.54 -3.48
CA LEU A 25 0.69 -7.29 -4.53
C LEU A 25 0.78 -6.49 -5.81
N LEU A 26 -0.31 -5.82 -6.15
CA LEU A 26 -0.35 -4.99 -7.33
C LEU A 26 0.69 -3.88 -7.23
N TYR A 27 0.76 -3.26 -6.07
CA TYR A 27 1.68 -2.16 -5.84
C TYR A 27 3.13 -2.60 -5.98
N ILE A 28 3.46 -3.76 -5.43
CA ILE A 28 4.82 -4.28 -5.50
C ILE A 28 5.24 -4.50 -6.94
N ASN A 29 4.32 -4.94 -7.77
CA ASN A 29 4.62 -5.24 -9.16
C ASN A 29 4.42 -4.06 -10.10
N ALA A 30 4.06 -2.91 -9.60
CA ALA A 30 3.75 -1.76 -10.43
C ALA A 30 4.97 -0.90 -10.68
N THR A 31 4.93 -0.12 -11.76
CA THR A 31 5.95 0.87 -12.00
C THR A 31 5.72 2.04 -11.06
N GLU A 32 6.68 2.96 -11.01
CA GLU A 32 6.54 4.11 -10.14
C GLU A 32 5.31 4.95 -10.51
N THR A 33 5.06 5.08 -11.79
CA THR A 33 3.89 5.82 -12.26
C THR A 33 2.60 5.16 -11.80
N ASP A 34 2.54 3.85 -11.92
CA ASP A 34 1.36 3.12 -11.50
C ASP A 34 1.19 3.13 -9.99
N ARG A 35 2.29 3.17 -9.25
CA ARG A 35 2.22 3.27 -7.81
C ARG A 35 1.58 4.57 -7.37
N GLU A 36 1.94 5.66 -8.06
CA GLU A 36 1.32 6.93 -7.78
C GLU A 36 -0.17 6.89 -8.06
N LEU A 37 -0.54 6.22 -9.13
CA LEU A 37 -1.94 6.08 -9.49
C LEU A 37 -2.70 5.32 -8.41
N ILE A 38 -2.11 4.27 -7.89
CA ILE A 38 -2.73 3.50 -6.83
C ILE A 38 -2.93 4.36 -5.58
N ARG A 39 -1.93 5.12 -5.20
CA ARG A 39 -2.04 5.96 -4.02
C ARG A 39 -3.09 7.05 -4.19
N SER A 40 -3.25 7.56 -5.40
CA SER A 40 -4.25 8.60 -5.60
C SER A 40 -5.64 8.05 -5.82
N THR A 41 -5.75 6.81 -6.26
CA THR A 41 -7.05 6.19 -6.44
C THR A 41 -7.64 5.73 -5.12
N TRP A 42 -6.81 5.21 -4.24
CA TRP A 42 -7.26 4.74 -2.93
C TRP A 42 -6.47 5.40 -1.80
N PRO A 43 -6.57 6.72 -1.69
CA PRO A 43 -5.79 7.43 -0.66
C PRO A 43 -6.17 7.02 0.76
N ASP A 44 -7.45 6.71 0.98
CA ASP A 44 -7.89 6.31 2.31
C ASP A 44 -7.28 5.00 2.74
N VAL A 45 -7.22 4.05 1.81
CA VAL A 45 -6.63 2.76 2.11
C VAL A 45 -5.15 2.93 2.41
N TRP A 46 -4.47 3.70 1.58
CA TRP A 46 -3.05 3.93 1.78
C TRP A 46 -2.78 4.58 3.12
N GLU A 47 -3.57 5.59 3.45
CA GLU A 47 -3.37 6.31 4.69
C GLU A 47 -3.61 5.42 5.91
N LEU A 48 -4.62 4.57 5.82
CA LEU A 48 -4.95 3.68 6.91
C LEU A 48 -3.77 2.81 7.32
N TYR A 49 -3.05 2.28 6.34
CA TYR A 49 -1.94 1.37 6.63
C TYR A 49 -0.60 2.08 6.72
N SER A 50 -0.52 3.35 6.36
CA SER A 50 0.72 4.08 6.48
C SER A 50 0.86 4.77 7.81
N LYS A 51 -0.23 4.89 8.59
CA LYS A 51 -0.16 5.50 9.88
C LYS A 51 0.75 4.74 10.78
N LYS A 52 1.59 5.48 11.51
CA LYS A 52 2.42 4.84 12.47
C LYS A 52 1.57 4.35 13.57
N GLU A 53 1.81 3.15 13.95
CA GLU A 53 1.01 2.60 14.97
C GLU A 53 1.60 2.84 16.26
N GLN A 54 0.94 3.03 17.24
CA GLN A 54 1.57 3.29 18.49
C GLN A 54 1.27 2.32 19.51
#